data_8fd39a79c1e04fa2d192b0fa957db58e
#
_entry.id   8fd39a79c1e04fa2d192b0fa957db58e
#
_cell.length_a   1.000
_cell.length_b   1.000
_cell.length_c   1.000
_cell.angle_alpha   90.00
_cell.angle_beta   90.00
_cell.angle_gamma   90.00
#
_symmetry.space_group_name_H-M   'P 1'
#
loop_
_entity.id
_entity.type
_entity.pdbx_description
1 polymer ?
#
loop_
_entity_poly.entity_id
_entity_poly.type
_entity_poly.pdbx_seq_one_letter_code
_entity_poly.pdbx_strand_id
1 'polypeptide(L)'
;MNIYFDESRNTGEIGINGDKLNYFGQRYFVLVGYIEDKSITQSYMSFKDKWNKFVNNGAEMDEIKGTDLLTRKNNSALEEFISTFIKGNNIYVTIYDKKFFLVSQFLNWFFMGLGDYDFNMYHKFLLFLMKVDDYFLTRYINLTKNNSMENVREFVSYIKLHKFAECVTSPFEAVIAVEISQLVEGLEKRGEFTEYLYDTISENVRIKKSDRNNIVNLTALGETILMMKHNIKDLSNNEIVVFHDEIEVVQDYIKHYWKNTMIDFVKSKRTLEVQLADNIASIYGNLISKVLPLNTENDLPKLLSDDYSWIRKTIQKVFNYIDNNNIKLVISMREAALVKAYISKKDFKSLHEFNYDVLKRLESRFQTELSNHLSIDETKKLFDR
;
A
#
# COMPACT_ATOMS: atom_id res chain seq x y z
N MET A 1 -7.80 -21.53 -13.42
CA MET A 1 -7.25 -20.25 -13.90
C MET A 1 -5.99 -19.96 -13.13
N ASN A 2 -4.89 -19.64 -13.83
CA ASN A 2 -3.61 -19.34 -13.22
C ASN A 2 -3.46 -17.83 -13.05
N ILE A 3 -3.02 -17.43 -11.86
CA ILE A 3 -2.73 -16.03 -11.52
C ILE A 3 -1.32 -15.96 -10.99
N TYR A 4 -0.53 -15.06 -11.54
CA TYR A 4 0.86 -14.87 -11.19
C TYR A 4 1.02 -13.56 -10.42
N PHE A 5 1.68 -13.63 -9.27
CA PHE A 5 1.91 -12.48 -8.40
C PHE A 5 3.40 -12.24 -8.23
N ASP A 6 3.74 -10.98 -8.21
CA ASP A 6 5.02 -10.50 -7.72
C ASP A 6 4.88 -9.12 -7.10
N GLU A 7 5.82 -8.78 -6.22
CA GLU A 7 5.86 -7.50 -5.55
C GLU A 7 7.09 -6.68 -5.93
N SER A 8 6.95 -5.38 -5.84
CA SER A 8 8.06 -4.45 -5.90
C SER A 8 8.35 -3.87 -4.53
N ARG A 9 9.65 -3.78 -4.22
CA ARG A 9 10.18 -3.08 -3.07
C ARG A 9 10.00 -3.81 -1.73
N ASN A 10 10.73 -4.93 -1.62
CA ASN A 10 10.90 -5.73 -0.41
C ASN A 10 9.61 -6.07 0.32
N THR A 11 9.02 -7.16 -0.04
CA THR A 11 8.09 -8.00 0.75
C THR A 11 7.13 -7.29 1.74
N GLY A 12 6.92 -5.98 1.65
CA GLY A 12 6.07 -5.25 2.59
C GLY A 12 6.65 -5.05 3.99
N GLU A 13 7.91 -5.38 4.20
CA GLU A 13 8.57 -5.31 5.51
C GLU A 13 8.67 -3.90 6.07
N ILE A 14 8.42 -3.79 7.37
CA ILE A 14 8.67 -2.58 8.17
C ILE A 14 9.59 -2.98 9.32
N GLY A 15 10.80 -2.45 9.33
CA GLY A 15 11.75 -2.60 10.41
C GLY A 15 11.76 -1.40 11.35
N ILE A 16 12.60 -1.50 12.38
CA ILE A 16 12.85 -0.42 13.33
C ILE A 16 14.36 -0.16 13.35
N ASN A 17 14.73 1.11 13.35
CA ASN A 17 16.12 1.55 13.57
C ASN A 17 16.12 2.66 14.62
N GLY A 18 16.46 2.32 15.87
CA GLY A 18 16.24 3.18 17.01
C GLY A 18 14.76 3.54 17.17
N ASP A 19 14.46 4.84 17.22
CA ASP A 19 13.09 5.35 17.39
C ASP A 19 12.39 5.66 16.06
N LYS A 20 12.95 5.21 14.93
CA LYS A 20 12.41 5.47 13.59
C LYS A 20 11.99 4.20 12.88
N LEU A 21 10.92 4.32 12.08
CA LEU A 21 10.54 3.27 11.15
C LEU A 21 11.59 3.13 10.04
N ASN A 22 11.96 1.91 9.77
CA ASN A 22 12.85 1.57 8.68
C ASN A 22 12.06 0.87 7.57
N TYR A 23 11.86 1.57 6.49
CA TYR A 23 11.21 1.02 5.27
C TYR A 23 12.25 0.44 4.30
N PHE A 24 13.51 0.30 4.70
CA PHE A 24 14.61 -0.13 3.83
C PHE A 24 14.70 0.68 2.53
N GLY A 25 14.47 2.00 2.63
CA GLY A 25 14.40 2.91 1.49
C GLY A 25 13.14 2.79 0.64
N GLN A 26 12.15 2.01 1.08
CA GLN A 26 10.98 1.62 0.27
C GLN A 26 9.68 1.74 1.06
N ARG A 27 9.23 2.99 1.24
CA ARG A 27 7.98 3.29 1.96
C ARG A 27 6.75 2.72 1.26
N TYR A 28 6.73 2.72 -0.06
CA TYR A 28 5.61 2.23 -0.84
C TYR A 28 5.84 0.79 -1.27
N PHE A 29 4.86 -0.05 -1.08
CA PHE A 29 4.81 -1.44 -1.49
C PHE A 29 3.82 -1.58 -2.64
N VAL A 30 4.17 -2.33 -3.66
CA VAL A 30 3.29 -2.60 -4.80
C VAL A 30 3.23 -4.09 -5.04
N LEU A 31 2.02 -4.64 -5.08
CA LEU A 31 1.75 -6.01 -5.50
C LEU A 31 1.01 -5.98 -6.83
N VAL A 32 1.45 -6.81 -7.76
CA VAL A 32 0.80 -7.00 -9.05
C VAL A 32 0.34 -8.44 -9.18
N GLY A 33 -0.93 -8.62 -9.55
CA GLY A 33 -1.50 -9.89 -9.98
C GLY A 33 -1.75 -9.86 -11.48
N TYR A 34 -1.25 -10.87 -12.19
CA TYR A 34 -1.41 -11.05 -13.62
C TYR A 34 -2.15 -12.35 -13.91
N ILE A 35 -3.24 -12.27 -14.68
CA ILE A 35 -3.98 -13.46 -15.11
C ILE A 35 -3.34 -14.01 -16.38
N GLU A 36 -3.08 -15.32 -16.38
CA GLU A 36 -2.39 -16.01 -17.48
C GLU A 36 -3.06 -15.77 -18.84
N ASP A 37 -2.22 -15.31 -19.78
CA ASP A 37 -2.52 -15.29 -21.21
C ASP A 37 -1.29 -15.78 -21.98
N LYS A 38 -1.44 -16.94 -22.64
CA LYS A 38 -0.34 -17.57 -23.40
C LYS A 38 0.22 -16.68 -24.50
N SER A 39 -0.61 -15.84 -25.11
CA SER A 39 -0.17 -14.91 -26.17
C SER A 39 0.73 -13.83 -25.61
N ILE A 40 0.42 -13.36 -24.40
CA ILE A 40 1.22 -12.35 -23.69
C ILE A 40 2.56 -12.95 -23.25
N THR A 41 2.56 -14.17 -22.71
CA THR A 41 3.81 -14.87 -22.34
C THR A 41 4.75 -15.02 -23.53
N GLN A 42 4.23 -15.43 -24.71
CA GLN A 42 5.03 -15.51 -25.94
C GLN A 42 5.55 -14.13 -26.39
N SER A 43 4.73 -13.10 -26.28
CA SER A 43 5.14 -11.73 -26.57
C SER A 43 6.25 -11.26 -25.64
N TYR A 44 6.18 -11.63 -24.34
CA TYR A 44 7.21 -11.29 -23.37
C TYR A 44 8.55 -11.98 -23.64
N MET A 45 8.54 -13.26 -24.07
CA MET A 45 9.75 -13.92 -24.55
C MET A 45 10.38 -13.15 -25.71
N SER A 46 9.59 -12.80 -26.72
CA SER A 46 10.07 -12.04 -27.89
C SER A 46 10.60 -10.65 -27.50
N PHE A 47 9.96 -10.00 -26.54
CA PHE A 47 10.42 -8.72 -26.00
C PHE A 47 11.78 -8.88 -25.28
N LYS A 48 11.93 -9.92 -24.47
CA LYS A 48 13.18 -10.24 -23.77
C LYS A 48 14.34 -10.51 -24.73
N ASP A 49 14.09 -11.23 -25.81
CA ASP A 49 15.09 -11.49 -26.85
C ASP A 49 15.54 -10.19 -27.54
N LYS A 50 14.59 -9.31 -27.86
CA LYS A 50 14.90 -7.97 -28.40
C LYS A 50 15.70 -7.13 -27.40
N TRP A 51 15.31 -7.15 -26.12
CA TRP A 51 16.01 -6.43 -25.06
C TRP A 51 17.47 -6.88 -24.96
N ASN A 52 17.70 -8.18 -24.87
CA ASN A 52 19.06 -8.74 -24.81
C ASN A 52 19.90 -8.33 -26.02
N LYS A 53 19.33 -8.37 -27.21
CA LYS A 53 20.03 -8.04 -28.46
C LYS A 53 20.37 -6.55 -28.57
N PHE A 54 19.44 -5.67 -28.28
CA PHE A 54 19.57 -4.24 -28.62
C PHE A 54 19.91 -3.35 -27.45
N VAL A 55 19.51 -3.70 -26.24
CA VAL A 55 19.74 -2.90 -25.02
C VAL A 55 20.97 -3.43 -24.28
N ASN A 56 21.09 -4.73 -24.17
CA ASN A 56 22.14 -5.41 -23.40
C ASN A 56 23.35 -5.88 -24.28
N ASN A 57 23.50 -5.33 -25.49
CA ASN A 57 24.61 -5.61 -26.40
C ASN A 57 24.83 -7.11 -26.71
N GLY A 58 23.73 -7.90 -26.72
CA GLY A 58 23.78 -9.33 -27.00
C GLY A 58 24.12 -10.21 -25.79
N ALA A 59 24.31 -9.63 -24.58
CA ALA A 59 24.47 -10.42 -23.39
C ALA A 59 23.10 -10.98 -22.94
N GLU A 60 23.02 -12.29 -22.71
CA GLU A 60 21.82 -12.90 -22.16
C GLU A 60 21.64 -12.49 -20.71
N MET A 61 20.46 -11.99 -20.40
CA MET A 61 20.03 -11.78 -19.02
C MET A 61 18.94 -12.79 -18.69
N ASP A 62 19.07 -13.40 -17.53
CA ASP A 62 18.02 -14.29 -17.00
C ASP A 62 16.71 -13.55 -16.82
N GLU A 63 16.79 -12.25 -16.49
CA GLU A 63 15.63 -11.44 -16.11
C GLU A 63 15.86 -9.96 -16.47
N ILE A 64 14.84 -9.30 -17.05
CA ILE A 64 14.82 -7.83 -17.22
C ILE A 64 14.39 -7.22 -15.89
N LYS A 65 15.05 -6.16 -15.45
CA LYS A 65 14.59 -5.42 -14.28
C LYS A 65 13.74 -4.21 -14.69
N GLY A 66 12.57 -4.05 -14.05
CA GLY A 66 11.69 -2.92 -14.33
C GLY A 66 12.34 -1.56 -14.10
N THR A 67 13.37 -1.48 -13.24
CA THR A 67 14.20 -0.28 -13.07
C THR A 67 15.00 0.07 -14.31
N ASP A 68 15.43 -0.91 -15.10
CA ASP A 68 16.19 -0.70 -16.33
C ASP A 68 15.29 -0.20 -17.46
N LEU A 69 14.02 -0.65 -17.47
CA LEU A 69 12.98 -0.13 -18.35
C LEU A 69 12.71 1.36 -18.09
N LEU A 70 12.65 1.77 -16.82
CA LEU A 70 12.34 3.14 -16.39
C LEU A 70 13.53 4.10 -16.51
N THR A 71 14.22 4.06 -17.64
CA THR A 71 15.28 5.01 -17.99
C THR A 71 14.95 5.74 -19.28
N ARG A 72 15.35 7.02 -19.41
CA ARG A 72 15.09 7.79 -20.64
C ARG A 72 15.72 7.19 -21.88
N LYS A 73 16.91 6.60 -21.75
CA LYS A 73 17.59 5.93 -22.87
C LYS A 73 16.80 4.74 -23.42
N ASN A 74 16.00 4.10 -22.57
CA ASN A 74 15.20 2.92 -22.91
C ASN A 74 13.73 3.27 -23.18
N ASN A 75 13.41 4.55 -23.41
CA ASN A 75 12.01 5.01 -23.54
C ASN A 75 11.23 4.27 -24.62
N SER A 76 11.85 3.94 -25.76
CA SER A 76 11.18 3.17 -26.82
C SER A 76 10.79 1.77 -26.36
N ALA A 77 11.67 1.07 -25.64
CA ALA A 77 11.37 -0.24 -25.06
C ALA A 77 10.31 -0.14 -23.96
N LEU A 78 10.36 0.91 -23.13
CA LEU A 78 9.31 1.16 -22.12
C LEU A 78 7.94 1.38 -22.76
N GLU A 79 7.85 2.15 -23.84
CA GLU A 79 6.60 2.39 -24.58
C GLU A 79 6.06 1.09 -25.19
N GLU A 80 6.93 0.27 -25.79
CA GLU A 80 6.58 -1.06 -26.29
C GLU A 80 6.06 -1.93 -25.13
N PHE A 81 6.78 -1.95 -24.00
CA PHE A 81 6.38 -2.71 -22.82
C PHE A 81 5.01 -2.30 -22.30
N ILE A 82 4.78 -1.00 -22.07
CA ILE A 82 3.50 -0.48 -21.57
C ILE A 82 2.35 -0.79 -22.53
N SER A 83 2.56 -0.62 -23.84
CA SER A 83 1.50 -0.83 -24.83
C SER A 83 1.15 -2.30 -25.03
N THR A 84 2.12 -3.20 -24.86
CA THR A 84 1.94 -4.64 -25.09
C THR A 84 1.47 -5.36 -23.83
N PHE A 85 2.05 -5.02 -22.67
CA PHE A 85 1.86 -5.82 -21.44
C PHE A 85 0.96 -5.16 -20.41
N ILE A 86 0.80 -3.84 -20.42
CA ILE A 86 -0.07 -3.15 -19.44
C ILE A 86 -1.42 -2.82 -20.07
N LYS A 87 -1.44 -2.29 -21.28
CA LYS A 87 -2.65 -1.77 -21.91
C LYS A 87 -3.65 -2.87 -22.23
N GLY A 88 -4.82 -2.81 -21.58
CA GLY A 88 -5.95 -3.70 -21.89
C GLY A 88 -5.78 -5.15 -21.41
N ASN A 89 -4.74 -5.44 -20.64
CA ASN A 89 -4.53 -6.77 -20.06
C ASN A 89 -5.17 -6.92 -18.68
N ASN A 90 -5.44 -8.17 -18.29
CA ASN A 90 -6.02 -8.51 -17.00
C ASN A 90 -4.96 -8.42 -15.88
N ILE A 91 -4.61 -7.19 -15.51
CA ILE A 91 -3.64 -6.86 -14.48
C ILE A 91 -4.36 -6.20 -13.32
N TYR A 92 -3.98 -6.58 -12.12
CA TYR A 92 -4.46 -6.04 -10.86
C TYR A 92 -3.29 -5.46 -10.08
N VAL A 93 -3.41 -4.22 -9.66
CA VAL A 93 -2.34 -3.49 -8.99
C VAL A 93 -2.83 -3.02 -7.63
N THR A 94 -2.12 -3.37 -6.58
CA THR A 94 -2.39 -2.87 -5.23
C THR A 94 -1.17 -2.10 -4.72
N ILE A 95 -1.38 -0.86 -4.29
CA ILE A 95 -0.33 0.04 -3.84
C ILE A 95 -0.60 0.44 -2.39
N TYR A 96 0.38 0.20 -1.52
CA TYR A 96 0.33 0.55 -0.10
C TYR A 96 1.39 1.60 0.25
N ASP A 97 1.00 2.63 1.01
CA ASP A 97 1.92 3.33 1.89
C ASP A 97 2.02 2.55 3.20
N LYS A 98 3.18 2.01 3.51
CA LYS A 98 3.41 1.19 4.70
C LYS A 98 3.11 1.95 6.01
N LYS A 99 3.41 3.25 6.07
CA LYS A 99 3.07 4.08 7.25
C LYS A 99 1.56 4.23 7.38
N PHE A 100 0.87 4.57 6.30
CA PHE A 100 -0.58 4.70 6.30
C PHE A 100 -1.27 3.40 6.70
N PHE A 101 -0.83 2.28 6.14
CA PHE A 101 -1.33 0.96 6.48
C PHE A 101 -1.18 0.65 7.97
N LEU A 102 0.01 0.90 8.54
CA LEU A 102 0.29 0.66 9.96
C LEU A 102 -0.58 1.53 10.87
N VAL A 103 -0.72 2.82 10.54
CA VAL A 103 -1.59 3.75 11.27
C VAL A 103 -3.04 3.31 11.19
N SER A 104 -3.50 2.92 10.00
CA SER A 104 -4.88 2.45 9.81
C SER A 104 -5.16 1.18 10.59
N GLN A 105 -4.21 0.23 10.64
CA GLN A 105 -4.35 -0.97 11.48
C GLN A 105 -4.47 -0.62 12.96
N PHE A 106 -3.58 0.25 13.47
CA PHE A 106 -3.64 0.70 14.85
C PHE A 106 -5.00 1.34 15.16
N LEU A 107 -5.47 2.26 14.31
CA LEU A 107 -6.74 2.94 14.52
C LEU A 107 -7.94 2.00 14.43
N ASN A 108 -7.93 1.05 13.51
CA ASN A 108 -9.00 0.05 13.43
C ASN A 108 -9.11 -0.73 14.74
N TRP A 109 -8.01 -1.20 15.31
CA TRP A 109 -8.04 -1.89 16.61
C TRP A 109 -8.48 -0.97 17.73
N PHE A 110 -7.97 0.26 17.75
CA PHE A 110 -8.34 1.25 18.74
C PHE A 110 -9.84 1.53 18.75
N PHE A 111 -10.43 1.76 17.57
CA PHE A 111 -11.87 2.06 17.46
C PHE A 111 -12.76 0.81 17.59
N MET A 112 -12.30 -0.37 17.18
CA MET A 112 -13.06 -1.62 17.41
C MET A 112 -13.25 -1.89 18.92
N GLY A 113 -12.25 -1.59 19.75
CA GLY A 113 -12.36 -1.69 21.20
C GLY A 113 -13.33 -0.69 21.84
N LEU A 114 -13.65 0.39 21.14
CA LEU A 114 -14.59 1.40 21.62
C LEU A 114 -16.06 1.03 21.43
N GLY A 115 -16.35 0.13 20.50
CA GLY A 115 -17.74 -0.22 20.13
C GLY A 115 -18.49 0.88 19.37
N ASP A 116 -17.95 2.09 19.33
CA ASP A 116 -18.51 3.25 18.64
C ASP A 116 -17.49 3.80 17.63
N TYR A 117 -17.88 3.81 16.35
CA TYR A 117 -17.08 4.35 15.29
C TYR A 117 -17.50 5.78 14.96
N ASP A 118 -16.69 6.76 15.41
CA ASP A 118 -16.81 8.16 14.95
C ASP A 118 -15.88 8.43 13.79
N PHE A 119 -16.44 8.57 12.60
CA PHE A 119 -15.70 8.85 11.37
C PHE A 119 -14.83 10.10 11.48
N ASN A 120 -15.32 11.17 12.08
CA ASN A 120 -14.57 12.42 12.23
C ASN A 120 -13.37 12.22 13.17
N MET A 121 -13.57 11.53 14.28
CA MET A 121 -12.51 11.22 15.24
C MET A 121 -11.45 10.31 14.60
N TYR A 122 -11.87 9.26 13.88
CA TYR A 122 -10.96 8.39 13.16
C TYR A 122 -10.07 9.19 12.20
N HIS A 123 -10.64 10.09 11.40
CA HIS A 123 -9.89 10.89 10.42
C HIS A 123 -8.96 11.91 11.09
N LYS A 124 -9.37 12.55 12.18
CA LYS A 124 -8.50 13.42 12.97
C LYS A 124 -7.26 12.65 13.48
N PHE A 125 -7.48 11.47 14.06
CA PHE A 125 -6.39 10.63 14.58
C PHE A 125 -5.50 10.10 13.48
N LEU A 126 -6.06 9.70 12.35
CA LEU A 126 -5.31 9.30 11.17
C LEU A 126 -4.37 10.41 10.69
N LEU A 127 -4.89 11.63 10.50
CA LEU A 127 -4.09 12.77 10.07
C LEU A 127 -2.99 13.10 11.08
N PHE A 128 -3.31 13.04 12.36
CA PHE A 128 -2.34 13.28 13.44
C PHE A 128 -1.23 12.22 13.43
N LEU A 129 -1.56 10.93 13.46
CA LEU A 129 -0.59 9.84 13.52
C LEU A 129 0.25 9.73 12.23
N MET A 130 -0.24 10.19 11.09
CA MET A 130 0.56 10.27 9.87
C MET A 130 1.63 11.37 9.94
N LYS A 131 1.45 12.39 10.77
CA LYS A 131 2.39 13.53 10.93
C LYS A 131 3.36 13.35 12.08
N VAL A 132 2.93 12.75 13.20
CA VAL A 132 3.78 12.58 14.37
C VAL A 132 5.02 11.74 14.05
N ASP A 133 6.04 11.90 14.88
CA ASP A 133 7.28 11.14 14.79
C ASP A 133 6.99 9.62 14.81
N ASP A 134 7.83 8.87 14.15
CA ASP A 134 7.72 7.42 14.05
C ASP A 134 7.83 6.69 15.40
N TYR A 135 8.27 7.38 16.47
CA TYR A 135 8.45 6.81 17.79
C TYR A 135 7.21 6.10 18.36
N PHE A 136 6.02 6.68 18.16
CA PHE A 136 4.76 6.03 18.53
C PHE A 136 4.56 4.72 17.78
N LEU A 137 4.78 4.75 16.47
CA LEU A 137 4.59 3.57 15.60
C LEU A 137 5.67 2.51 15.84
N THR A 138 6.89 2.90 16.22
CA THR A 138 7.95 1.94 16.60
C THR A 138 7.58 1.20 17.89
N ARG A 139 7.00 1.88 18.87
CA ARG A 139 6.47 1.24 20.09
C ARG A 139 5.34 0.27 19.76
N TYR A 140 4.43 0.66 18.89
CA TYR A 140 3.35 -0.20 18.44
C TYR A 140 3.88 -1.46 17.73
N ILE A 141 4.85 -1.34 16.81
CA ILE A 141 5.48 -2.49 16.16
C ILE A 141 6.20 -3.39 17.19
N ASN A 142 6.92 -2.80 18.16
CA ASN A 142 7.58 -3.58 19.20
C ASN A 142 6.57 -4.36 20.03
N LEU A 143 5.42 -3.76 20.32
CA LEU A 143 4.32 -4.42 21.00
C LEU A 143 3.78 -5.61 20.20
N THR A 144 3.61 -5.46 18.87
CA THR A 144 3.18 -6.58 18.01
C THR A 144 4.21 -7.71 17.92
N LYS A 145 5.49 -7.42 18.10
CA LYS A 145 6.56 -8.42 18.10
C LYS A 145 6.71 -9.14 19.45
N ASN A 146 6.42 -8.44 20.52
CA ASN A 146 6.69 -8.87 21.89
C ASN A 146 5.45 -8.61 22.77
N ASN A 147 4.38 -9.35 22.46
CA ASN A 147 3.07 -9.18 23.09
C ASN A 147 3.03 -9.82 24.48
N SER A 148 3.56 -9.15 25.46
CA SER A 148 3.28 -9.47 26.86
C SER A 148 2.25 -8.48 27.42
N MET A 149 1.48 -8.92 28.43
CA MET A 149 0.57 -8.02 29.14
C MET A 149 1.30 -6.82 29.75
N GLU A 150 2.55 -7.01 30.16
CA GLU A 150 3.41 -5.94 30.67
C GLU A 150 3.69 -4.88 29.59
N ASN A 151 4.12 -5.29 28.40
CA ASN A 151 4.38 -4.39 27.26
C ASN A 151 3.12 -3.65 26.82
N VAL A 152 1.96 -4.33 26.85
CA VAL A 152 0.67 -3.69 26.55
C VAL A 152 0.36 -2.61 27.59
N ARG A 153 0.52 -2.88 28.89
CA ARG A 153 0.34 -1.89 29.95
C ARG A 153 1.28 -0.71 29.83
N GLU A 154 2.55 -0.95 29.48
CA GLU A 154 3.52 0.12 29.21
C GLU A 154 3.09 0.99 28.02
N PHE A 155 2.62 0.39 26.95
CA PHE A 155 2.13 1.11 25.77
C PHE A 155 0.90 1.95 26.07
N VAL A 156 -0.08 1.38 26.78
CA VAL A 156 -1.28 2.11 27.24
C VAL A 156 -0.89 3.27 28.18
N SER A 157 0.05 3.04 29.10
CA SER A 157 0.55 4.08 29.99
C SER A 157 1.28 5.19 29.22
N TYR A 158 2.02 4.86 28.19
CA TYR A 158 2.67 5.83 27.31
C TYR A 158 1.64 6.75 26.63
N ILE A 159 0.52 6.22 26.13
CA ILE A 159 -0.57 7.02 25.55
C ILE A 159 -1.22 7.90 26.63
N LYS A 160 -1.57 7.33 27.78
CA LYS A 160 -2.23 8.06 28.88
C LYS A 160 -1.41 9.24 29.41
N LEU A 161 -0.09 9.09 29.46
CA LEU A 161 0.81 10.14 29.97
C LEU A 161 1.07 11.24 28.94
N HIS A 162 0.38 11.29 27.84
CA HIS A 162 0.55 12.26 26.77
C HIS A 162 1.98 12.35 26.20
N LYS A 163 2.81 11.33 26.44
CA LYS A 163 4.23 11.37 26.01
C LYS A 163 4.41 11.50 24.50
N PHE A 164 3.44 11.02 23.73
CA PHE A 164 3.44 11.24 22.30
C PHE A 164 3.07 12.68 21.91
N ALA A 165 2.50 13.48 22.82
CA ALA A 165 2.28 14.91 22.60
C ALA A 165 3.58 15.74 22.63
N GLU A 166 4.68 15.19 23.16
CA GLU A 166 5.99 15.84 23.12
C GLU A 166 6.52 16.01 21.69
N CYS A 167 6.03 15.21 20.74
CA CYS A 167 6.40 15.28 19.32
C CYS A 167 5.51 16.23 18.51
N VAL A 168 4.59 16.95 19.16
CA VAL A 168 3.60 17.80 18.54
C VAL A 168 4.18 19.15 18.17
N THR A 169 3.95 19.58 16.94
CA THR A 169 4.50 20.83 16.38
C THR A 169 3.46 21.96 16.30
N SER A 170 2.17 21.66 16.51
CA SER A 170 1.11 22.64 16.43
C SER A 170 0.07 22.52 17.56
N PRO A 171 -0.61 23.63 17.96
CA PRO A 171 -1.68 23.59 18.95
C PRO A 171 -2.82 22.62 18.58
N PHE A 172 -3.14 22.48 17.30
CA PHE A 172 -4.16 21.56 16.82
C PHE A 172 -3.78 20.10 17.08
N GLU A 173 -2.54 19.73 16.79
CA GLU A 173 -2.02 18.39 17.08
C GLU A 173 -2.01 18.10 18.58
N ALA A 174 -1.71 19.11 19.42
CA ALA A 174 -1.76 18.99 20.86
C ALA A 174 -3.18 18.64 21.37
N VAL A 175 -4.20 19.29 20.82
CA VAL A 175 -5.60 18.98 21.18
C VAL A 175 -5.93 17.54 20.84
N ILE A 176 -5.58 17.06 19.64
CA ILE A 176 -5.84 15.68 19.23
C ILE A 176 -5.10 14.68 20.13
N ALA A 177 -3.85 14.96 20.47
CA ALA A 177 -3.07 14.12 21.38
C ALA A 177 -3.76 13.98 22.76
N VAL A 178 -4.31 15.08 23.30
CA VAL A 178 -5.08 15.09 24.54
C VAL A 178 -6.39 14.28 24.38
N GLU A 179 -7.12 14.45 23.28
CA GLU A 179 -8.33 13.69 23.00
C GLU A 179 -8.06 12.17 22.98
N ILE A 180 -6.99 11.71 22.33
CA ILE A 180 -6.58 10.30 22.31
C ILE A 180 -6.30 9.81 23.73
N SER A 181 -5.56 10.57 24.52
CA SER A 181 -5.19 10.18 25.89
C SER A 181 -6.40 10.09 26.80
N GLN A 182 -7.31 11.06 26.73
CA GLN A 182 -8.57 11.05 27.51
C GLN A 182 -9.45 9.87 27.13
N LEU A 183 -9.49 9.51 25.85
CA LEU A 183 -10.25 8.37 25.38
C LEU A 183 -9.68 7.06 25.94
N VAL A 184 -8.36 6.86 25.86
CA VAL A 184 -7.68 5.69 26.46
C VAL A 184 -7.88 5.63 27.97
N GLU A 185 -7.79 6.76 28.66
CA GLU A 185 -8.04 6.83 30.10
C GLU A 185 -9.50 6.43 30.45
N GLY A 186 -10.46 6.87 29.64
CA GLY A 186 -11.87 6.50 29.80
C GLY A 186 -12.11 5.00 29.60
N LEU A 187 -11.42 4.38 28.64
CA LEU A 187 -11.48 2.93 28.39
C LEU A 187 -10.84 2.12 29.51
N GLU A 188 -9.67 2.55 30.00
CA GLU A 188 -8.99 1.90 31.12
C GLU A 188 -9.80 1.94 32.42
N LYS A 189 -10.55 3.02 32.67
CA LYS A 189 -11.47 3.10 33.83
C LYS A 189 -12.60 2.07 33.75
N ARG A 190 -12.93 1.58 32.54
CA ARG A 190 -13.88 0.47 32.36
C ARG A 190 -13.22 -0.91 32.48
N GLY A 191 -11.90 -0.97 32.58
CA GLY A 191 -11.14 -2.20 32.83
C GLY A 191 -10.96 -3.13 31.61
N GLU A 192 -11.33 -2.68 30.42
CA GLU A 192 -11.46 -3.57 29.25
C GLU A 192 -10.39 -3.34 28.18
N PHE A 193 -9.78 -2.14 28.11
CA PHE A 193 -8.98 -1.77 26.96
C PHE A 193 -7.62 -2.51 26.88
N THR A 194 -6.91 -2.61 28.00
CA THR A 194 -5.62 -3.30 28.04
C THR A 194 -5.76 -4.78 27.71
N GLU A 195 -6.79 -5.46 28.24
CA GLU A 195 -7.06 -6.87 27.94
C GLU A 195 -7.46 -7.06 26.49
N TYR A 196 -8.38 -6.25 25.99
CA TYR A 196 -8.79 -6.26 24.59
C TYR A 196 -7.60 -6.06 23.64
N LEU A 197 -6.74 -5.07 23.91
CA LEU A 197 -5.57 -4.79 23.09
C LEU A 197 -4.59 -5.98 23.12
N TYR A 198 -4.39 -6.60 24.27
CA TYR A 198 -3.57 -7.80 24.43
C TYR A 198 -4.11 -8.96 23.60
N ASP A 199 -5.39 -9.27 23.70
CA ASP A 199 -6.01 -10.37 22.97
C ASP A 199 -5.93 -10.15 21.46
N THR A 200 -6.27 -8.96 20.99
CA THR A 200 -6.24 -8.61 19.56
C THR A 200 -4.83 -8.68 18.99
N ILE A 201 -3.83 -8.20 19.72
CA ILE A 201 -2.43 -8.29 19.31
C ILE A 201 -1.95 -9.74 19.35
N SER A 202 -2.36 -10.52 20.35
CA SER A 202 -1.98 -11.92 20.52
C SER A 202 -2.45 -12.80 19.37
N GLU A 203 -3.63 -12.54 18.84
CA GLU A 203 -4.17 -13.24 17.66
C GLU A 203 -3.32 -12.99 16.40
N ASN A 204 -2.78 -11.79 16.26
CA ASN A 204 -2.01 -11.38 15.08
C ASN A 204 -0.51 -11.77 15.13
N VAL A 205 0.06 -12.01 16.31
CA VAL A 205 1.51 -12.24 16.52
C VAL A 205 1.95 -13.69 16.22
N ARG A 206 1.10 -14.56 15.74
CA ARG A 206 1.50 -15.94 15.37
C ARG A 206 2.49 -16.01 14.21
N ILE A 207 2.88 -14.88 13.62
CA ILE A 207 3.99 -14.80 12.65
C ILE A 207 5.31 -14.79 13.41
N LYS A 208 5.82 -16.00 13.69
CA LYS A 208 7.03 -16.18 14.50
C LYS A 208 8.29 -15.61 13.86
N LYS A 209 9.05 -14.87 14.70
CA LYS A 209 10.52 -14.78 14.71
C LYS A 209 11.26 -14.01 13.61
N SER A 210 10.66 -13.21 12.76
CA SER A 210 11.47 -12.24 12.03
C SER A 210 11.44 -10.89 12.75
N ASP A 211 12.59 -10.21 12.82
CA ASP A 211 12.66 -8.83 13.30
C ASP A 211 11.90 -7.84 12.39
N ARG A 212 11.12 -8.36 11.45
CA ARG A 212 10.46 -7.62 10.37
C ARG A 212 8.97 -7.96 10.36
N ASN A 213 8.15 -6.98 10.08
CA ASN A 213 6.71 -7.12 10.02
C ASN A 213 6.26 -7.20 8.54
N ASN A 214 5.82 -8.39 8.09
CA ASN A 214 5.38 -8.66 6.72
C ASN A 214 3.85 -8.63 6.53
N ILE A 215 3.11 -8.06 7.47
CA ILE A 215 1.64 -8.02 7.44
C ILE A 215 1.13 -7.33 6.15
N VAL A 216 1.86 -6.33 5.65
CA VAL A 216 1.47 -5.62 4.42
C VAL A 216 1.38 -6.57 3.24
N ASN A 217 2.35 -7.47 3.07
CA ASN A 217 2.37 -8.43 1.97
C ASN A 217 1.18 -9.38 2.05
N LEU A 218 0.94 -9.99 3.22
CA LEU A 218 -0.18 -10.91 3.44
C LEU A 218 -1.53 -10.24 3.17
N THR A 219 -1.71 -9.03 3.69
CA THR A 219 -2.95 -8.27 3.49
C THR A 219 -3.12 -7.91 2.01
N ALA A 220 -2.07 -7.44 1.36
CA ALA A 220 -2.10 -7.05 -0.05
C ALA A 220 -2.46 -8.24 -0.95
N LEU A 221 -1.87 -9.41 -0.71
CA LEU A 221 -2.17 -10.63 -1.48
C LEU A 221 -3.64 -11.03 -1.31
N GLY A 222 -4.15 -11.07 -0.06
CA GLY A 222 -5.55 -11.38 0.24
C GLY A 222 -6.53 -10.41 -0.42
N GLU A 223 -6.28 -9.13 -0.26
CA GLU A 223 -7.14 -8.09 -0.83
C GLU A 223 -7.11 -8.07 -2.36
N THR A 224 -5.95 -8.34 -2.98
CA THR A 224 -5.86 -8.40 -4.44
C THR A 224 -6.62 -9.60 -4.98
N ILE A 225 -6.52 -10.78 -4.35
CA ILE A 225 -7.32 -11.95 -4.73
C ILE A 225 -8.82 -11.67 -4.56
N LEU A 226 -9.24 -11.00 -3.49
CA LEU A 226 -10.65 -10.62 -3.29
C LEU A 226 -11.11 -9.63 -4.37
N MET A 227 -10.31 -8.65 -4.73
CA MET A 227 -10.59 -7.70 -5.81
C MET A 227 -10.76 -8.43 -7.15
N MET A 228 -9.88 -9.39 -7.46
CA MET A 228 -9.98 -10.23 -8.64
C MET A 228 -11.28 -11.04 -8.66
N LYS A 229 -11.61 -11.70 -7.55
CA LYS A 229 -12.86 -12.46 -7.41
C LYS A 229 -14.10 -11.60 -7.59
N HIS A 230 -14.05 -10.35 -7.13
CA HIS A 230 -15.18 -9.43 -7.31
C HIS A 230 -15.35 -8.98 -8.76
N ASN A 231 -14.25 -8.74 -9.45
CA ASN A 231 -14.28 -8.18 -10.81
C ASN A 231 -14.50 -9.23 -11.89
N ILE A 232 -14.16 -10.49 -11.64
CA ILE A 232 -14.31 -11.59 -12.58
C ILE A 232 -15.49 -12.45 -12.16
N LYS A 233 -16.62 -12.30 -12.85
CA LYS A 233 -17.91 -12.90 -12.48
C LYS A 233 -17.89 -14.43 -12.34
N ASP A 234 -17.02 -15.13 -13.05
CA ASP A 234 -16.96 -16.59 -13.09
C ASP A 234 -15.94 -17.20 -12.14
N LEU A 235 -15.24 -16.36 -11.36
CA LEU A 235 -14.19 -16.82 -10.43
C LEU A 235 -14.71 -17.56 -9.20
N SER A 236 -16.00 -17.44 -8.87
CA SER A 236 -16.58 -18.11 -7.69
C SER A 236 -16.62 -19.65 -7.81
N ASN A 237 -16.58 -20.17 -9.03
CA ASN A 237 -16.75 -21.61 -9.33
C ASN A 237 -15.50 -22.27 -9.93
N ASN A 238 -14.45 -21.55 -10.25
CA ASN A 238 -13.23 -22.09 -10.86
C ASN A 238 -12.13 -22.26 -9.84
N GLU A 239 -11.39 -23.36 -9.92
CA GLU A 239 -10.14 -23.53 -9.19
C GLU A 239 -9.15 -22.44 -9.63
N ILE A 240 -8.81 -21.56 -8.68
CA ILE A 240 -7.76 -20.55 -8.86
C ILE A 240 -6.49 -21.18 -8.36
N VAL A 241 -5.47 -21.21 -9.21
CA VAL A 241 -4.09 -21.53 -8.82
C VAL A 241 -3.30 -20.24 -8.82
N VAL A 242 -2.74 -19.92 -7.68
CA VAL A 242 -1.90 -18.72 -7.49
C VAL A 242 -0.44 -19.14 -7.54
N PHE A 243 0.33 -18.46 -8.38
CA PHE A 243 1.78 -18.57 -8.43
C PHE A 243 2.38 -17.27 -7.89
N HIS A 244 3.28 -17.37 -6.94
CA HIS A 244 3.95 -16.22 -6.34
C HIS A 244 5.46 -16.45 -6.32
N ASP A 245 6.26 -15.38 -6.44
CA ASP A 245 7.70 -15.54 -6.24
C ASP A 245 8.02 -16.03 -4.82
N GLU A 246 9.14 -16.72 -4.65
CA GLU A 246 9.54 -17.28 -3.36
C GLU A 246 9.69 -16.17 -2.31
N ILE A 247 8.89 -16.25 -1.24
CA ILE A 247 8.98 -15.38 -0.06
C ILE A 247 9.29 -16.26 1.15
N GLU A 248 10.57 -16.41 1.49
CA GLU A 248 11.03 -17.36 2.52
C GLU A 248 10.29 -17.25 3.87
N VAL A 249 9.99 -16.02 4.31
CA VAL A 249 9.43 -15.78 5.66
C VAL A 249 7.92 -15.97 5.71
N VAL A 250 7.22 -15.75 4.60
CA VAL A 250 5.75 -15.68 4.56
C VAL A 250 5.12 -16.93 3.98
N GLN A 251 5.90 -17.71 3.23
CA GLN A 251 5.46 -18.88 2.49
C GLN A 251 4.77 -19.94 3.37
N ASP A 252 5.38 -20.28 4.50
CA ASP A 252 4.83 -21.29 5.41
C ASP A 252 3.54 -20.81 6.08
N TYR A 253 3.47 -19.50 6.39
CA TYR A 253 2.29 -18.88 6.96
C TYR A 253 1.12 -18.90 5.97
N ILE A 254 1.34 -18.48 4.72
CA ILE A 254 0.32 -18.49 3.67
C ILE A 254 -0.17 -19.92 3.44
N LYS A 255 0.70 -20.91 3.31
CA LYS A 255 0.34 -22.33 3.16
C LYS A 255 -0.48 -22.86 4.32
N HIS A 256 -0.20 -22.39 5.54
CA HIS A 256 -0.92 -22.84 6.73
C HIS A 256 -2.33 -22.25 6.84
N TYR A 257 -2.47 -20.94 6.62
CA TYR A 257 -3.73 -20.24 6.85
C TYR A 257 -4.65 -20.20 5.63
N TRP A 258 -4.11 -20.34 4.43
CA TRP A 258 -4.88 -20.29 3.19
C TRP A 258 -5.05 -21.67 2.55
N LYS A 259 -5.39 -22.65 3.37
CA LYS A 259 -5.53 -24.07 2.96
C LYS A 259 -6.49 -24.31 1.78
N ASN A 260 -7.46 -23.39 1.57
CA ASN A 260 -8.45 -23.51 0.51
C ASN A 260 -8.06 -22.78 -0.79
N THR A 261 -6.89 -22.15 -0.82
CA THR A 261 -6.36 -21.50 -2.02
C THR A 261 -5.09 -22.23 -2.41
N MET A 262 -5.05 -22.78 -3.63
CA MET A 262 -3.83 -23.40 -4.14
C MET A 262 -2.83 -22.28 -4.44
N ILE A 263 -1.79 -22.16 -3.61
CA ILE A 263 -0.70 -21.21 -3.80
C ILE A 263 0.61 -21.98 -3.94
N ASP A 264 1.23 -21.82 -5.10
CA ASP A 264 2.54 -22.35 -5.40
C ASP A 264 3.58 -21.21 -5.42
N PHE A 265 4.66 -21.43 -4.68
CA PHE A 265 5.80 -20.52 -4.68
C PHE A 265 6.82 -20.99 -5.71
N VAL A 266 7.14 -20.13 -6.66
CA VAL A 266 7.96 -20.44 -7.81
C VAL A 266 9.15 -19.48 -7.89
N LYS A 267 10.22 -19.91 -8.54
CA LYS A 267 11.37 -19.04 -8.80
C LYS A 267 11.11 -18.15 -10.00
N SER A 268 11.11 -16.82 -9.81
CA SER A 268 10.89 -15.83 -10.87
C SER A 268 11.82 -16.06 -12.08
N LYS A 269 13.08 -16.42 -11.85
CA LYS A 269 14.04 -16.75 -12.93
C LYS A 269 13.59 -17.83 -13.90
N ARG A 270 12.65 -18.69 -13.49
CA ARG A 270 12.16 -19.83 -14.29
C ARG A 270 10.71 -19.65 -14.77
N THR A 271 10.03 -18.58 -14.34
CA THR A 271 8.61 -18.36 -14.60
C THR A 271 8.42 -16.98 -15.22
N LEU A 272 8.22 -16.95 -16.53
CA LEU A 272 8.14 -15.69 -17.30
C LEU A 272 6.99 -14.80 -16.87
N GLU A 273 5.86 -15.39 -16.46
CA GLU A 273 4.68 -14.68 -16.00
C GLU A 273 4.95 -13.94 -14.68
N VAL A 274 5.73 -14.54 -13.78
CA VAL A 274 6.16 -13.89 -12.53
C VAL A 274 7.16 -12.78 -12.84
N GLN A 275 8.12 -12.98 -13.77
CA GLN A 275 9.01 -11.90 -14.22
C GLN A 275 8.23 -10.73 -14.80
N LEU A 276 7.16 -11.01 -15.56
CA LEU A 276 6.29 -9.96 -16.10
C LEU A 276 5.60 -9.19 -14.97
N ALA A 277 5.06 -9.89 -13.96
CA ALA A 277 4.45 -9.26 -12.79
C ALA A 277 5.47 -8.40 -12.02
N ASP A 278 6.72 -8.88 -11.80
CA ASP A 278 7.82 -8.10 -11.18
C ASP A 278 8.11 -6.82 -11.97
N ASN A 279 8.24 -6.92 -13.28
CA ASN A 279 8.50 -5.73 -14.10
C ASN A 279 7.40 -4.69 -13.98
N ILE A 280 6.14 -5.11 -14.01
CA ILE A 280 5.00 -4.21 -13.85
C ILE A 280 4.99 -3.62 -12.45
N ALA A 281 5.14 -4.44 -11.40
CA ALA A 281 5.22 -3.98 -10.01
C ALA A 281 6.36 -2.98 -9.80
N SER A 282 7.52 -3.27 -10.38
CA SER A 282 8.70 -2.39 -10.33
C SER A 282 8.46 -1.05 -11.02
N ILE A 283 7.78 -1.02 -12.19
CA ILE A 283 7.39 0.22 -12.87
C ILE A 283 6.50 1.07 -11.97
N TYR A 284 5.40 0.51 -11.44
CA TYR A 284 4.49 1.24 -10.54
C TYR A 284 5.19 1.71 -9.28
N GLY A 285 5.95 0.83 -8.62
CA GLY A 285 6.67 1.15 -7.39
C GLY A 285 7.68 2.28 -7.55
N ASN A 286 8.43 2.29 -8.66
CA ASN A 286 9.39 3.34 -8.95
C ASN A 286 8.72 4.67 -9.30
N LEU A 287 7.65 4.66 -10.08
CA LEU A 287 6.89 5.86 -10.42
C LEU A 287 6.26 6.50 -9.18
N ILE A 288 5.56 5.72 -8.37
CA ILE A 288 4.91 6.20 -7.13
C ILE A 288 5.96 6.79 -6.17
N SER A 289 7.08 6.12 -5.98
CA SER A 289 8.13 6.61 -5.07
C SER A 289 8.81 7.89 -5.53
N LYS A 290 8.74 8.21 -6.80
CA LYS A 290 9.27 9.48 -7.33
C LYS A 290 8.28 10.64 -7.18
N VAL A 291 6.98 10.38 -7.19
CA VAL A 291 5.97 11.44 -7.19
C VAL A 291 5.35 11.73 -5.83
N LEU A 292 5.11 10.71 -5.00
CA LEU A 292 4.45 10.90 -3.72
C LEU A 292 5.28 11.69 -2.69
N PRO A 293 6.62 11.59 -2.64
CA PRO A 293 7.42 12.44 -1.78
C PRO A 293 7.43 13.92 -2.16
N LEU A 294 7.04 14.26 -3.41
CA LEU A 294 7.06 15.64 -3.94
C LEU A 294 5.78 16.38 -3.52
N ASN A 295 5.75 16.85 -2.30
CA ASN A 295 4.57 17.49 -1.74
C ASN A 295 4.85 18.81 -1.01
N THR A 296 6.06 19.35 -1.15
CA THR A 296 6.49 20.61 -0.52
C THR A 296 6.78 21.68 -1.58
N GLU A 297 6.72 22.95 -1.18
CA GLU A 297 7.08 24.08 -2.06
C GLU A 297 8.53 23.99 -2.57
N ASN A 298 9.41 23.36 -1.79
CA ASN A 298 10.81 23.12 -2.18
C ASN A 298 10.98 22.13 -3.34
N ASP A 299 9.95 21.36 -3.66
CA ASP A 299 9.98 20.38 -4.76
C ASP A 299 9.55 20.99 -6.10
N LEU A 300 9.11 22.26 -6.11
CA LEU A 300 8.64 22.94 -7.33
C LEU A 300 9.63 22.87 -8.51
N PRO A 301 10.93 23.15 -8.33
CA PRO A 301 11.87 23.07 -9.45
C PRO A 301 11.94 21.68 -10.06
N LYS A 302 11.81 20.64 -9.24
CA LYS A 302 11.78 19.25 -9.70
C LYS A 302 10.51 18.98 -10.50
N LEU A 303 9.33 19.37 -9.99
CA LEU A 303 8.03 19.14 -10.65
C LEU A 303 7.93 19.77 -12.04
N LEU A 304 8.62 20.90 -12.26
CA LEU A 304 8.63 21.62 -13.52
C LEU A 304 9.80 21.20 -14.44
N SER A 305 10.67 20.30 -13.99
CA SER A 305 11.79 19.81 -14.81
C SER A 305 11.31 18.85 -15.90
N ASP A 306 12.11 18.73 -16.97
CA ASP A 306 11.84 17.79 -18.05
C ASP A 306 11.80 16.32 -17.61
N ASP A 307 12.58 15.98 -16.56
CA ASP A 307 12.55 14.63 -15.98
C ASP A 307 11.21 14.28 -15.39
N TYR A 308 10.61 15.23 -14.66
CA TYR A 308 9.27 15.03 -14.10
C TYR A 308 8.16 15.08 -15.15
N SER A 309 8.32 15.86 -16.21
CA SER A 309 7.41 15.83 -17.36
C SER A 309 7.35 14.44 -17.98
N TRP A 310 8.50 13.78 -18.16
CA TRP A 310 8.56 12.41 -18.66
C TRP A 310 7.94 11.41 -17.67
N ILE A 311 8.29 11.48 -16.38
CA ILE A 311 7.71 10.64 -15.32
C ILE A 311 6.19 10.79 -15.30
N ARG A 312 5.68 12.02 -15.35
CA ARG A 312 4.26 12.31 -15.38
C ARG A 312 3.55 11.67 -16.57
N LYS A 313 4.09 11.82 -17.78
CA LYS A 313 3.52 11.19 -18.98
C LYS A 313 3.51 9.66 -18.85
N THR A 314 4.54 9.08 -18.26
CA THR A 314 4.62 7.64 -18.02
C THR A 314 3.56 7.19 -17.01
N ILE A 315 3.42 7.90 -15.87
CA ILE A 315 2.35 7.63 -14.88
C ILE A 315 0.97 7.72 -15.52
N GLN A 316 0.70 8.77 -16.28
CA GLN A 316 -0.57 8.94 -16.97
C GLN A 316 -0.90 7.73 -17.85
N LYS A 317 0.10 7.19 -18.57
CA LYS A 317 -0.11 6.02 -19.42
C LYS A 317 -0.40 4.77 -18.59
N VAL A 318 0.46 4.42 -17.64
CA VAL A 318 0.34 3.16 -16.90
C VAL A 318 -0.94 3.11 -16.06
N PHE A 319 -1.37 4.23 -15.48
CA PHE A 319 -2.61 4.27 -14.71
C PHE A 319 -3.89 4.35 -15.57
N ASN A 320 -3.84 5.02 -16.73
CA ASN A 320 -5.00 5.12 -17.61
C ASN A 320 -5.20 3.88 -18.51
N TYR A 321 -4.23 2.98 -18.58
CA TYR A 321 -4.32 1.77 -19.37
C TYR A 321 -4.89 0.57 -18.61
N ILE A 322 -4.96 0.64 -17.29
CA ILE A 322 -5.61 -0.37 -16.45
C ILE A 322 -7.00 0.15 -16.05
N ASP A 323 -7.98 -0.76 -15.97
CA ASP A 323 -9.29 -0.43 -15.43
C ASP A 323 -9.16 0.06 -13.99
N ASN A 324 -9.88 1.13 -13.65
CA ASN A 324 -9.85 1.70 -12.30
C ASN A 324 -10.27 0.68 -11.22
N ASN A 325 -11.12 -0.28 -11.57
CA ASN A 325 -11.55 -1.35 -10.66
C ASN A 325 -10.43 -2.36 -10.36
N ASN A 326 -9.39 -2.38 -11.18
CA ASN A 326 -8.24 -3.26 -11.04
C ASN A 326 -7.06 -2.58 -10.30
N ILE A 327 -7.24 -1.33 -9.85
CA ILE A 327 -6.22 -0.60 -9.08
C ILE A 327 -6.76 -0.29 -7.68
N LYS A 328 -6.06 -0.78 -6.65
CA LYS A 328 -6.34 -0.47 -5.26
C LYS A 328 -5.22 0.40 -4.68
N LEU A 329 -5.60 1.53 -4.09
CA LEU A 329 -4.68 2.46 -3.43
C LEU A 329 -4.97 2.46 -1.92
N VAL A 330 -4.05 1.93 -1.13
CA VAL A 330 -4.07 1.94 0.34
C VAL A 330 -3.04 2.97 0.80
N ILE A 331 -3.38 4.22 0.61
CA ILE A 331 -2.55 5.41 0.84
C ILE A 331 -3.41 6.50 1.46
N SER A 332 -2.80 7.53 2.04
CA SER A 332 -3.56 8.65 2.59
C SER A 332 -4.42 9.36 1.52
N MET A 333 -5.51 10.00 1.94
CA MET A 333 -6.37 10.78 1.03
C MET A 333 -5.58 11.83 0.26
N ARG A 334 -4.60 12.47 0.89
CA ARG A 334 -3.72 13.45 0.25
C ARG A 334 -2.88 12.81 -0.86
N GLU A 335 -2.27 11.67 -0.60
CA GLU A 335 -1.48 10.93 -1.59
C GLU A 335 -2.35 10.43 -2.73
N ALA A 336 -3.56 9.95 -2.44
CA ALA A 336 -4.52 9.56 -3.47
C ALA A 336 -4.93 10.76 -4.35
N ALA A 337 -5.13 11.93 -3.76
CA ALA A 337 -5.39 13.16 -4.52
C ALA A 337 -4.20 13.58 -5.39
N LEU A 338 -2.97 13.45 -4.88
CA LEU A 338 -1.74 13.67 -5.63
C LEU A 338 -1.63 12.71 -6.83
N VAL A 339 -1.81 11.41 -6.63
CA VAL A 339 -1.81 10.43 -7.72
C VAL A 339 -2.84 10.80 -8.77
N LYS A 340 -4.08 11.12 -8.37
CA LYS A 340 -5.14 11.55 -9.29
C LYS A 340 -4.81 12.83 -10.04
N ALA A 341 -4.13 13.78 -9.42
CA ALA A 341 -3.65 14.98 -10.10
C ALA A 341 -2.58 14.65 -11.14
N TYR A 342 -1.64 13.76 -10.81
CA TYR A 342 -0.60 13.31 -11.74
C TYR A 342 -1.17 12.58 -12.96
N ILE A 343 -2.16 11.70 -12.76
CA ILE A 343 -2.77 10.94 -13.87
C ILE A 343 -3.77 11.77 -14.68
N SER A 344 -4.19 12.94 -14.19
CA SER A 344 -5.10 13.82 -14.94
C SER A 344 -4.45 14.31 -16.24
N LYS A 345 -5.28 14.48 -17.28
CA LYS A 345 -4.83 15.01 -18.57
C LYS A 345 -4.57 16.54 -18.54
N LYS A 346 -4.80 17.18 -17.39
CA LYS A 346 -4.65 18.62 -17.23
C LYS A 346 -3.16 18.98 -17.19
N ASP A 347 -2.75 19.92 -18.04
CA ASP A 347 -1.41 20.49 -17.99
C ASP A 347 -1.39 21.65 -17.00
N PHE A 348 -0.64 21.47 -15.92
CA PHE A 348 -0.47 22.51 -14.90
C PHE A 348 0.66 23.45 -15.29
N LYS A 349 0.35 24.75 -15.30
CA LYS A 349 1.32 25.81 -15.66
C LYS A 349 2.16 26.25 -14.46
N SER A 350 1.71 25.95 -13.25
CA SER A 350 2.39 26.32 -12.00
C SER A 350 2.12 25.32 -10.88
N LEU A 351 2.97 25.33 -9.86
CA LEU A 351 2.74 24.54 -8.64
C LEU A 351 1.45 24.96 -7.93
N HIS A 352 1.12 26.25 -7.96
CA HIS A 352 -0.11 26.76 -7.36
C HIS A 352 -1.34 26.12 -8.00
N GLU A 353 -1.35 26.04 -9.32
CA GLU A 353 -2.45 25.40 -10.07
C GLU A 353 -2.53 23.89 -9.75
N PHE A 354 -1.39 23.21 -9.65
CA PHE A 354 -1.33 21.82 -9.26
C PHE A 354 -1.85 21.59 -7.84
N ASN A 355 -1.36 22.38 -6.86
CA ASN A 355 -1.81 22.30 -5.48
C ASN A 355 -3.29 22.61 -5.32
N TYR A 356 -3.82 23.57 -6.06
CA TYR A 356 -5.25 23.87 -6.08
C TYR A 356 -6.07 22.67 -6.58
N ASP A 357 -5.63 22.02 -7.66
CA ASP A 357 -6.30 20.81 -8.18
C ASP A 357 -6.26 19.65 -7.16
N VAL A 358 -5.12 19.47 -6.47
CA VAL A 358 -4.99 18.46 -5.39
C VAL A 358 -5.96 18.75 -4.25
N LEU A 359 -6.04 20.00 -3.78
CA LEU A 359 -6.96 20.41 -2.72
C LEU A 359 -8.42 20.19 -3.12
N LYS A 360 -8.79 20.57 -4.33
CA LYS A 360 -10.15 20.35 -4.85
C LYS A 360 -10.53 18.86 -4.90
N ARG A 361 -9.60 18.00 -5.31
CA ARG A 361 -9.81 16.54 -5.33
C ARG A 361 -9.93 15.96 -3.92
N LEU A 362 -9.13 16.48 -2.99
CA LEU A 362 -9.19 16.09 -1.60
C LEU A 362 -10.54 16.44 -0.97
N GLU A 363 -11.01 17.66 -1.20
CA GLU A 363 -12.32 18.12 -0.73
C GLU A 363 -13.47 17.27 -1.31
N SER A 364 -13.46 17.05 -2.63
CA SER A 364 -14.47 16.20 -3.29
C SER A 364 -14.51 14.79 -2.74
N ARG A 365 -13.33 14.18 -2.48
CA ARG A 365 -13.25 12.85 -1.91
C ARG A 365 -13.75 12.81 -0.46
N PHE A 366 -13.39 13.79 0.35
CA PHE A 366 -13.86 13.90 1.73
C PHE A 366 -15.39 14.00 1.78
N GLN A 367 -16.00 14.83 0.92
CA GLN A 367 -17.45 14.94 0.81
C GLN A 367 -18.11 13.62 0.38
N THR A 368 -17.49 12.88 -0.56
CA THR A 368 -18.01 11.58 -0.99
C THR A 368 -17.93 10.55 0.14
N GLU A 369 -16.81 10.49 0.84
CA GLU A 369 -16.64 9.54 1.95
C GLU A 369 -17.58 9.87 3.12
N LEU A 370 -17.77 11.14 3.44
CA LEU A 370 -18.73 11.60 4.44
C LEU A 370 -20.16 11.20 4.05
N SER A 371 -20.56 11.41 2.79
CA SER A 371 -21.88 11.02 2.29
C SER A 371 -22.11 9.52 2.37
N ASN A 372 -21.10 8.72 1.99
CA ASN A 372 -21.17 7.26 2.07
C ASN A 372 -21.30 6.78 3.53
N HIS A 373 -20.61 7.44 4.45
CA HIS A 373 -20.69 7.10 5.88
C HIS A 373 -22.09 7.41 6.44
N LEU A 374 -22.65 8.56 6.11
CA LEU A 374 -24.03 8.91 6.50
C LEU A 374 -25.06 7.91 5.95
N SER A 375 -24.85 7.42 4.70
CA SER A 375 -25.74 6.42 4.11
C SER A 375 -25.68 5.06 4.83
N ILE A 376 -24.50 4.67 5.35
CA ILE A 376 -24.33 3.44 6.14
C ILE A 376 -25.05 3.54 7.48
N ASP A 377 -24.96 4.68 8.17
CA ASP A 377 -25.65 4.92 9.43
C ASP A 377 -27.18 4.98 9.26
N GLU A 378 -27.65 5.54 8.14
CA GLU A 378 -29.07 5.49 7.79
C GLU A 378 -29.51 4.05 7.52
N THR A 379 -28.69 3.25 6.86
CA THR A 379 -28.97 1.83 6.58
C THR A 379 -29.04 1.01 7.89
N LYS A 380 -28.13 1.25 8.85
CA LYS A 380 -28.17 0.60 10.16
C LYS A 380 -29.48 0.91 10.91
N LYS A 381 -29.93 2.17 10.90
CA LYS A 381 -31.21 2.55 11.52
C LYS A 381 -32.43 1.88 10.89
N LEU A 382 -32.32 1.38 9.66
CA LEU A 382 -33.37 0.60 8.98
C LEU A 382 -33.39 -0.87 9.42
N PHE A 383 -32.25 -1.42 9.87
CA PHE A 383 -32.16 -2.80 10.37
C PHE A 383 -32.42 -2.93 11.86
N ASP A 384 -32.35 -1.83 12.62
CA ASP A 384 -32.64 -1.78 14.05
C ASP A 384 -34.13 -1.48 14.35
N ARG A 385 -34.98 -1.50 13.33
CA ARG A 385 -36.47 -1.45 13.41
C ARG A 385 -37.09 -2.79 13.04
#